data_1848579fed416473575b1a1307ffab70
#
_entry.id   1848579fed416473575b1a1307ffab70
#
_cell.length_a   1.000
_cell.length_b   1.000
_cell.length_c   1.000
_cell.angle_alpha   90.00
_cell.angle_beta   90.00
_cell.angle_gamma   90.00
#
_symmetry.space_group_name_H-M   'P 1'
#
loop_
_entity.id
_entity.type
_entity.pdbx_description
1 polymer ?
#
loop_
_entity_poly.entity_id
_entity_poly.type
_entity_poly.pdbx_seq_one_letter_code
_entity_poly.pdbx_strand_id
1 'polypeptide(L)'
;MMLEGKVAIVTGAGGGIGREIALAMALAGAKVVVNDIGASLTGEGETSATPGQQTQAIIEQRGGQAVVNTDSVSDWESAKRIVKTAVDAFGKVDIVVNNAGILRDQIFHKTSPEEWLAVINVHLNGSFFVSRAAAEHFRAQGSGAYVHMTSTSGLIGNFGRPTTRRPSSASPRCRSPSRSTCSASVCAPTASPPSPGAA
;
A
#
# COMPACT_ATOMS: atom_id res chain seq x y z
N MET A 1 -18.49 -14.10 1.60
CA MET A 1 -17.11 -13.90 2.09
C MET A 1 -16.97 -12.49 2.65
N MET A 2 -16.01 -12.24 3.56
CA MET A 2 -15.89 -10.93 4.25
C MET A 2 -15.61 -9.76 3.29
N LEU A 3 -14.86 -10.00 2.21
CA LEU A 3 -14.49 -8.99 1.20
C LEU A 3 -15.15 -9.24 -0.16
N GLU A 4 -16.25 -9.99 -0.18
CA GLU A 4 -16.98 -10.27 -1.42
C GLU A 4 -17.35 -8.99 -2.16
N GLY A 5 -17.04 -8.96 -3.45
CA GLY A 5 -17.29 -7.80 -4.30
C GLY A 5 -16.40 -6.56 -4.03
N LYS A 6 -15.42 -6.63 -3.13
CA LYS A 6 -14.46 -5.56 -2.88
C LYS A 6 -13.27 -5.66 -3.84
N VAL A 7 -12.69 -4.51 -4.15
CA VAL A 7 -11.46 -4.39 -4.97
C VAL A 7 -10.36 -3.81 -4.10
N ALA A 8 -9.24 -4.53 -4.01
CA ALA A 8 -8.10 -4.16 -3.19
C ALA A 8 -6.85 -3.95 -4.04
N ILE A 9 -6.12 -2.89 -3.77
CA ILE A 9 -4.76 -2.69 -4.27
C ILE A 9 -3.79 -3.05 -3.14
N VAL A 10 -2.82 -3.93 -3.41
CA VAL A 10 -1.75 -4.26 -2.47
C VAL A 10 -0.42 -3.92 -3.12
N THR A 11 0.30 -2.95 -2.55
CA THR A 11 1.61 -2.53 -3.06
C THR A 11 2.72 -3.38 -2.45
N GLY A 12 3.76 -3.70 -3.25
CA GLY A 12 4.82 -4.62 -2.85
C GLY A 12 4.29 -6.05 -2.67
N ALA A 13 3.37 -6.48 -3.52
CA ALA A 13 2.64 -7.74 -3.38
C ALA A 13 3.28 -8.91 -4.13
N GLY A 14 4.44 -8.73 -4.75
CA GLY A 14 5.17 -9.81 -5.44
C GLY A 14 5.82 -10.81 -4.49
N GLY A 15 6.04 -10.45 -3.21
CA GLY A 15 6.69 -11.33 -2.25
C GLY A 15 6.43 -10.97 -0.80
N GLY A 16 6.97 -11.78 0.12
CA GLY A 16 6.94 -11.53 1.56
C GLY A 16 5.53 -11.24 2.11
N ILE A 17 5.45 -10.26 3.01
CA ILE A 17 4.21 -9.87 3.68
C ILE A 17 3.14 -9.40 2.68
N GLY A 18 3.53 -8.64 1.64
CA GLY A 18 2.59 -8.13 0.64
C GLY A 18 1.89 -9.25 -0.14
N ARG A 19 2.63 -10.30 -0.52
CA ARG A 19 2.07 -11.50 -1.16
C ARG A 19 1.03 -12.17 -0.25
N GLU A 20 1.37 -12.42 1.01
CA GLU A 20 0.45 -13.07 1.94
C GLU A 20 -0.82 -12.25 2.20
N ILE A 21 -0.69 -10.91 2.27
CA ILE A 21 -1.85 -10.02 2.36
C ILE A 21 -2.72 -10.15 1.10
N ALA A 22 -2.12 -10.12 -0.09
CA ALA A 22 -2.85 -10.24 -1.36
C ALA A 22 -3.60 -11.58 -1.45
N LEU A 23 -2.94 -12.69 -1.08
CA LEU A 23 -3.54 -14.03 -1.03
C LEU A 23 -4.69 -14.10 -0.02
N ALA A 24 -4.50 -13.56 1.19
CA ALA A 24 -5.54 -13.55 2.23
C ALA A 24 -6.76 -12.72 1.81
N MET A 25 -6.55 -11.57 1.18
CA MET A 25 -7.64 -10.72 0.68
C MET A 25 -8.41 -11.41 -0.46
N ALA A 26 -7.71 -12.06 -1.39
CA ALA A 26 -8.35 -12.82 -2.45
C ALA A 26 -9.16 -14.00 -1.89
N LEU A 27 -8.62 -14.73 -0.92
CA LEU A 27 -9.32 -15.81 -0.22
C LEU A 27 -10.57 -15.32 0.53
N ALA A 28 -10.55 -14.08 1.02
CA ALA A 28 -11.70 -13.43 1.63
C ALA A 28 -12.74 -12.92 0.62
N GLY A 29 -12.50 -13.05 -0.69
CA GLY A 29 -13.42 -12.72 -1.78
C GLY A 29 -13.14 -11.40 -2.49
N ALA A 30 -12.04 -10.72 -2.17
CA ALA A 30 -11.65 -9.50 -2.88
C ALA A 30 -11.04 -9.81 -4.27
N LYS A 31 -11.27 -8.91 -5.23
CA LYS A 31 -10.47 -8.82 -6.44
C LYS A 31 -9.22 -8.00 -6.15
N VAL A 32 -8.05 -8.45 -6.57
CA VAL A 32 -6.77 -7.88 -6.10
C VAL A 32 -5.95 -7.32 -7.26
N VAL A 33 -5.49 -6.08 -7.12
CA VAL A 33 -4.37 -5.55 -7.91
C VAL A 33 -3.09 -5.87 -7.17
N VAL A 34 -2.28 -6.73 -7.74
CA VAL A 34 -0.95 -7.10 -7.26
C VAL A 34 0.04 -6.11 -7.86
N ASN A 35 0.37 -5.06 -7.09
CA ASN A 35 1.37 -4.09 -7.55
C ASN A 35 2.74 -4.46 -6.99
N ASP A 36 3.71 -4.64 -7.88
CA ASP A 36 5.11 -4.90 -7.54
C ASP A 36 6.02 -4.58 -8.72
N ILE A 37 7.05 -3.78 -8.48
CA ILE A 37 8.04 -3.42 -9.51
C ILE A 37 9.02 -4.53 -9.84
N GLY A 38 9.00 -5.62 -9.07
CA GLY A 38 9.92 -6.75 -9.24
C GLY A 38 11.35 -6.51 -8.77
N ALA A 39 11.60 -5.41 -8.05
CA ALA A 39 12.91 -5.13 -7.47
C ALA A 39 13.17 -5.99 -6.21
N SER A 40 14.47 -6.15 -5.87
CA SER A 40 14.87 -6.79 -4.62
C SER A 40 14.42 -5.97 -3.39
N LEU A 41 14.48 -6.57 -2.19
CA LEU A 41 14.20 -5.87 -0.93
C LEU A 41 15.10 -4.64 -0.70
N THR A 42 16.28 -4.61 -1.31
CA THR A 42 17.16 -3.44 -1.30
C THR A 42 16.70 -2.36 -2.30
N GLY A 43 15.74 -2.64 -3.18
CA GLY A 43 15.30 -1.74 -4.24
C GLY A 43 16.31 -1.62 -5.38
N GLU A 44 17.28 -2.55 -5.45
CA GLU A 44 18.29 -2.64 -6.50
C GLU A 44 17.96 -3.80 -7.45
N GLY A 45 18.46 -3.71 -8.67
CA GLY A 45 18.26 -4.71 -9.71
C GLY A 45 17.29 -4.28 -10.79
N GLU A 46 17.22 -5.09 -11.84
CA GLU A 46 16.26 -4.87 -12.94
C GLU A 46 14.84 -5.11 -12.45
N THR A 47 13.93 -4.24 -12.87
CA THR A 47 12.49 -4.40 -12.61
C THR A 47 11.95 -5.59 -13.39
N SER A 48 11.20 -6.46 -12.72
CA SER A 48 10.60 -7.65 -13.34
C SER A 48 9.15 -7.83 -12.90
N ALA A 49 8.28 -8.17 -13.84
CA ALA A 49 6.90 -8.52 -13.54
C ALA A 49 6.75 -9.90 -12.87
N THR A 50 7.76 -10.73 -12.94
CA THR A 50 7.71 -12.15 -12.53
C THR A 50 7.21 -12.39 -11.08
N PRO A 51 7.65 -11.66 -10.03
CA PRO A 51 7.13 -11.86 -8.68
C PRO A 51 5.64 -11.55 -8.56
N GLY A 52 5.19 -10.47 -9.19
CA GLY A 52 3.77 -10.11 -9.23
C GLY A 52 2.93 -11.15 -9.99
N GLN A 53 3.43 -11.64 -11.13
CA GLN A 53 2.78 -12.69 -11.92
C GLN A 53 2.67 -14.02 -11.17
N GLN A 54 3.69 -14.39 -10.38
CA GLN A 54 3.63 -15.57 -9.51
C GLN A 54 2.52 -15.44 -8.47
N THR A 55 2.40 -14.27 -7.83
CA THR A 55 1.33 -14.00 -6.86
C THR A 55 -0.03 -14.05 -7.52
N GLN A 56 -0.19 -13.45 -8.70
CA GLN A 56 -1.42 -13.52 -9.49
C GLN A 56 -1.80 -14.98 -9.79
N ALA A 57 -0.87 -15.77 -10.32
CA ALA A 57 -1.12 -17.16 -10.65
C ALA A 57 -1.59 -18.00 -9.45
N ILE A 58 -1.01 -17.75 -8.25
CA ILE A 58 -1.44 -18.42 -7.02
C ILE A 58 -2.88 -18.02 -6.65
N ILE A 59 -3.23 -16.74 -6.78
CA ILE A 59 -4.59 -16.26 -6.52
C ILE A 59 -5.59 -16.93 -7.47
N GLU A 60 -5.29 -16.96 -8.76
CA GLU A 60 -6.13 -17.55 -9.79
C GLU A 60 -6.30 -19.08 -9.61
N GLN A 61 -5.23 -19.79 -9.29
CA GLN A 61 -5.28 -21.23 -8.95
C GLN A 61 -6.19 -21.54 -7.77
N ARG A 62 -6.35 -20.57 -6.85
CA ARG A 62 -7.27 -20.69 -5.70
C ARG A 62 -8.67 -20.15 -5.99
N GLY A 63 -8.99 -19.86 -7.25
CA GLY A 63 -10.31 -19.38 -7.70
C GLY A 63 -10.57 -17.89 -7.44
N GLY A 64 -9.55 -17.13 -7.04
CA GLY A 64 -9.63 -15.67 -6.88
C GLY A 64 -9.42 -14.95 -8.22
N GLN A 65 -9.54 -13.62 -8.19
CA GLN A 65 -9.29 -12.74 -9.33
C GLN A 65 -8.18 -11.74 -8.99
N ALA A 66 -7.18 -11.64 -9.85
CA ALA A 66 -6.10 -10.67 -9.68
C ALA A 66 -5.60 -10.14 -11.02
N VAL A 67 -5.04 -8.93 -10.99
CA VAL A 67 -4.28 -8.32 -12.09
C VAL A 67 -2.96 -7.79 -11.57
N VAL A 68 -1.92 -7.84 -12.40
CA VAL A 68 -0.58 -7.33 -12.06
C VAL A 68 -0.43 -5.90 -12.55
N ASN A 69 0.23 -5.09 -11.75
CA ASN A 69 0.72 -3.77 -12.11
C ASN A 69 2.18 -3.62 -11.66
N THR A 70 3.04 -3.08 -12.52
CA THR A 70 4.48 -2.94 -12.26
C THR A 70 4.94 -1.50 -12.10
N ASP A 71 4.02 -0.57 -11.96
CA ASP A 71 4.33 0.84 -11.74
C ASP A 71 4.92 1.08 -10.34
N SER A 72 5.83 2.05 -10.25
CA SER A 72 6.46 2.44 -8.99
C SER A 72 5.52 3.29 -8.13
N VAL A 73 5.48 3.00 -6.83
CA VAL A 73 4.75 3.84 -5.86
C VAL A 73 5.43 5.19 -5.63
N SER A 74 6.74 5.32 -5.89
CA SER A 74 7.51 6.52 -5.61
C SER A 74 7.40 7.62 -6.67
N ASP A 75 6.62 7.39 -7.73
CA ASP A 75 6.31 8.38 -8.76
C ASP A 75 4.80 8.67 -8.79
N TRP A 76 4.44 9.95 -8.89
CA TRP A 76 3.04 10.38 -8.83
C TRP A 76 2.20 9.87 -10.02
N GLU A 77 2.74 9.94 -11.25
CA GLU A 77 2.01 9.48 -12.43
C GLU A 77 1.85 7.94 -12.42
N SER A 78 2.87 7.24 -11.96
CA SER A 78 2.84 5.80 -11.74
C SER A 78 1.79 5.41 -10.69
N ALA A 79 1.71 6.14 -9.58
CA ALA A 79 0.70 5.90 -8.55
C ALA A 79 -0.74 6.06 -9.08
N LYS A 80 -0.97 7.02 -9.97
CA LYS A 80 -2.26 7.14 -10.66
C LYS A 80 -2.57 5.95 -11.55
N ARG A 81 -1.56 5.41 -12.27
CA ARG A 81 -1.74 4.20 -13.10
C ARG A 81 -2.01 2.96 -12.26
N ILE A 82 -1.42 2.84 -11.06
CA ILE A 82 -1.75 1.75 -10.12
C ILE A 82 -3.24 1.77 -9.79
N VAL A 83 -3.79 2.93 -9.42
CA VAL A 83 -5.22 3.06 -9.11
C VAL A 83 -6.08 2.87 -10.36
N LYS A 84 -5.65 3.42 -11.50
CA LYS A 84 -6.33 3.23 -12.77
C LYS A 84 -6.43 1.75 -13.16
N THR A 85 -5.41 0.94 -12.90
CA THR A 85 -5.44 -0.52 -13.14
C THR A 85 -6.59 -1.18 -12.39
N ALA A 86 -6.87 -0.79 -11.14
CA ALA A 86 -8.02 -1.32 -10.39
C ALA A 86 -9.35 -0.92 -11.01
N VAL A 87 -9.48 0.34 -11.42
CA VAL A 87 -10.71 0.86 -12.03
C VAL A 87 -10.95 0.24 -13.40
N ASP A 88 -9.92 0.14 -14.24
CA ASP A 88 -10.03 -0.44 -15.58
C ASP A 88 -10.38 -1.94 -15.53
N ALA A 89 -9.78 -2.69 -14.62
CA ALA A 89 -9.97 -4.13 -14.52
C ALA A 89 -11.26 -4.53 -13.78
N PHE A 90 -11.64 -3.75 -12.74
CA PHE A 90 -12.69 -4.16 -11.80
C PHE A 90 -13.77 -3.10 -11.56
N GLY A 91 -13.69 -1.95 -12.23
CA GLY A 91 -14.69 -0.88 -12.19
C GLY A 91 -14.63 0.05 -10.98
N LYS A 92 -13.80 -0.26 -9.96
CA LYS A 92 -13.70 0.51 -8.72
C LYS A 92 -12.43 0.21 -7.93
N VAL A 93 -12.24 0.92 -6.83
CA VAL A 93 -11.26 0.61 -5.79
C VAL A 93 -11.91 0.79 -4.41
N ASP A 94 -11.82 -0.19 -3.53
CA ASP A 94 -12.40 -0.14 -2.17
C ASP A 94 -11.32 -0.09 -1.08
N ILE A 95 -10.17 -0.72 -1.33
CA ILE A 95 -9.13 -0.89 -0.31
C ILE A 95 -7.76 -0.62 -0.93
N VAL A 96 -6.93 0.16 -0.24
CA VAL A 96 -5.52 0.35 -0.57
C VAL A 96 -4.64 -0.09 0.58
N VAL A 97 -3.79 -1.09 0.35
CA VAL A 97 -2.78 -1.56 1.28
C VAL A 97 -1.41 -1.03 0.86
N ASN A 98 -0.93 -0.02 1.55
CA ASN A 98 0.39 0.56 1.36
C ASN A 98 1.43 -0.29 2.10
N ASN A 99 1.88 -1.36 1.45
CA ASN A 99 2.86 -2.30 1.99
C ASN A 99 4.24 -2.16 1.32
N ALA A 100 4.33 -1.59 0.12
CA ALA A 100 5.60 -1.41 -0.57
C ALA A 100 6.64 -0.73 0.33
N GLY A 101 7.84 -1.26 0.35
CA GLY A 101 8.94 -0.76 1.16
C GLY A 101 10.27 -1.35 0.75
N ILE A 102 11.34 -0.62 1.01
CA ILE A 102 12.72 -1.05 0.81
C ILE A 102 13.50 -0.92 2.11
N LEU A 103 14.57 -1.68 2.25
CA LEU A 103 15.47 -1.63 3.39
C LEU A 103 16.83 -1.06 2.98
N ARG A 104 17.34 -0.15 3.80
CA ARG A 104 18.69 0.38 3.76
C ARG A 104 19.24 0.33 5.18
N ASP A 105 19.62 -0.89 5.59
CA ASP A 105 20.08 -1.13 6.97
C ASP A 105 21.56 -0.76 7.11
N GLN A 106 21.78 0.46 7.60
CA GLN A 106 23.11 0.98 7.90
C GLN A 106 23.12 1.72 9.24
N ILE A 107 24.32 1.78 9.86
CA ILE A 107 24.54 2.64 11.04
C ILE A 107 24.38 4.10 10.59
N PHE A 108 23.72 4.93 11.41
CA PHE A 108 23.32 6.29 11.07
C PHE A 108 24.42 7.15 10.41
N HIS A 109 25.63 7.12 10.94
CA HIS A 109 26.74 7.92 10.40
C HIS A 109 27.30 7.43 9.04
N LYS A 110 26.85 6.27 8.57
CA LYS A 110 27.21 5.71 7.26
C LYS A 110 26.08 5.79 6.24
N THR A 111 24.86 6.15 6.69
CA THR A 111 23.71 6.29 5.79
C THR A 111 23.91 7.50 4.88
N SER A 112 23.90 7.28 3.57
CA SER A 112 23.99 8.39 2.61
C SER A 112 22.67 9.14 2.47
N PRO A 113 22.70 10.40 2.01
CA PRO A 113 21.48 11.15 1.68
C PRO A 113 20.61 10.43 0.65
N GLU A 114 21.21 9.78 -0.34
CA GLU A 114 20.52 9.04 -1.41
C GLU A 114 19.77 7.83 -0.86
N GLU A 115 20.41 7.05 0.02
CA GLU A 115 19.77 5.92 0.70
C GLU A 115 18.61 6.37 1.58
N TRP A 116 18.79 7.49 2.30
CA TRP A 116 17.72 8.10 3.08
C TRP A 116 16.54 8.50 2.18
N LEU A 117 16.81 9.25 1.09
CA LEU A 117 15.78 9.71 0.18
C LEU A 117 15.07 8.54 -0.52
N ALA A 118 15.78 7.49 -0.90
CA ALA A 118 15.17 6.30 -1.48
C ALA A 118 14.13 5.67 -0.53
N VAL A 119 14.47 5.52 0.76
CA VAL A 119 13.53 5.00 1.77
C VAL A 119 12.34 5.94 1.95
N ILE A 120 12.56 7.25 2.08
CA ILE A 120 11.49 8.25 2.20
C ILE A 120 10.56 8.20 0.97
N ASN A 121 11.11 8.13 -0.23
CA ASN A 121 10.33 8.12 -1.47
C ASN A 121 9.41 6.90 -1.58
N VAL A 122 9.88 5.72 -1.20
CA VAL A 122 9.04 4.52 -1.26
C VAL A 122 8.04 4.47 -0.10
N HIS A 123 8.50 4.65 1.15
CA HIS A 123 7.64 4.43 2.31
C HIS A 123 6.67 5.58 2.59
N LEU A 124 7.13 6.85 2.49
CA LEU A 124 6.32 8.01 2.84
C LEU A 124 5.61 8.59 1.62
N ASN A 125 6.39 9.00 0.60
CA ASN A 125 5.84 9.59 -0.61
C ASN A 125 4.98 8.57 -1.37
N GLY A 126 5.43 7.32 -1.49
CA GLY A 126 4.68 6.25 -2.15
C GLY A 126 3.34 5.98 -1.47
N SER A 127 3.32 5.87 -0.14
CA SER A 127 2.07 5.72 0.61
C SER A 127 1.13 6.91 0.41
N PHE A 128 1.67 8.13 0.38
CA PHE A 128 0.89 9.34 0.11
C PHE A 128 0.34 9.35 -1.32
N PHE A 129 1.17 9.08 -2.33
CA PHE A 129 0.79 9.15 -3.74
C PHE A 129 -0.32 8.16 -4.08
N VAL A 130 -0.18 6.89 -3.70
CA VAL A 130 -1.21 5.89 -3.97
C VAL A 130 -2.49 6.19 -3.21
N SER A 131 -2.39 6.60 -1.93
CA SER A 131 -3.57 6.99 -1.15
C SER A 131 -4.26 8.22 -1.74
N ARG A 132 -3.49 9.24 -2.15
CA ARG A 132 -4.04 10.46 -2.75
C ARG A 132 -4.71 10.16 -4.10
N ALA A 133 -4.13 9.29 -4.92
CA ALA A 133 -4.74 8.87 -6.18
C ALA A 133 -6.07 8.14 -5.96
N ALA A 134 -6.16 7.28 -4.95
CA ALA A 134 -7.39 6.56 -4.62
C ALA A 134 -8.46 7.46 -3.93
N ALA A 135 -8.05 8.56 -3.30
CA ALA A 135 -8.93 9.40 -2.48
C ALA A 135 -10.13 9.98 -3.26
N GLU A 136 -9.94 10.30 -4.53
CA GLU A 136 -11.02 10.83 -5.38
C GLU A 136 -12.10 9.78 -5.64
N HIS A 137 -11.68 8.54 -5.88
CA HIS A 137 -12.60 7.40 -6.04
C HIS A 137 -13.33 7.12 -4.72
N PHE A 138 -12.64 7.07 -3.59
CA PHE A 138 -13.24 6.86 -2.28
C PHE A 138 -14.26 7.95 -1.92
N ARG A 139 -13.93 9.21 -2.25
CA ARG A 139 -14.86 10.33 -2.06
C ARG A 139 -16.10 10.21 -2.93
N ALA A 140 -15.93 9.88 -4.22
CA ALA A 140 -17.04 9.75 -5.16
C ALA A 140 -17.99 8.61 -4.77
N GLN A 141 -17.46 7.48 -4.29
CA GLN A 141 -18.27 6.31 -3.89
C GLN A 141 -18.71 6.35 -2.41
N GLY A 142 -18.29 7.37 -1.62
CA GLY A 142 -18.66 7.54 -0.22
C GLY A 142 -18.08 6.49 0.74
N SER A 143 -17.15 5.66 0.26
CA SER A 143 -16.54 4.57 1.04
C SER A 143 -15.14 4.24 0.54
N GLY A 144 -14.31 3.68 1.43
CA GLY A 144 -12.95 3.24 1.11
C GLY A 144 -12.16 2.99 2.39
N ALA A 145 -11.08 2.25 2.29
CA ALA A 145 -10.21 1.97 3.42
C ALA A 145 -8.73 2.04 3.02
N TYR A 146 -7.92 2.62 3.89
CA TYR A 146 -6.47 2.60 3.78
C TYR A 146 -5.87 1.73 4.88
N VAL A 147 -4.91 0.90 4.51
CA VAL A 147 -4.06 0.15 5.43
C VAL A 147 -2.62 0.61 5.21
N HIS A 148 -2.02 1.19 6.25
CA HIS A 148 -0.62 1.60 6.22
C HIS A 148 0.22 0.68 7.09
N MET A 149 1.27 0.12 6.51
CA MET A 149 2.21 -0.71 7.25
C MET A 149 3.06 0.17 8.16
N THR A 150 3.30 -0.32 9.37
CA THR A 150 4.23 0.29 10.32
C THR A 150 5.24 -0.74 10.77
N SER A 151 6.21 -0.33 11.57
CA SER A 151 7.25 -1.20 12.10
C SER A 151 7.41 -0.99 13.59
N THR A 152 7.73 -2.06 14.31
CA THR A 152 8.17 -1.97 15.71
C THR A 152 9.38 -1.03 15.84
N SER A 153 10.29 -1.04 14.87
CA SER A 153 11.40 -0.08 14.80
C SER A 153 10.93 1.37 14.72
N GLY A 154 9.78 1.63 14.10
CA GLY A 154 9.16 2.96 14.03
C GLY A 154 8.54 3.40 15.35
N LEU A 155 8.08 2.46 16.18
CA LEU A 155 7.38 2.72 17.43
C LEU A 155 8.32 2.81 18.62
N ILE A 156 9.22 1.85 18.78
CA ILE A 156 10.13 1.72 19.93
C ILE A 156 11.60 1.97 19.60
N GLY A 157 11.92 2.05 18.31
CA GLY A 157 13.29 2.20 17.82
C GLY A 157 14.01 0.86 17.63
N ASN A 158 15.06 0.90 16.82
CA ASN A 158 15.94 -0.24 16.62
C ASN A 158 17.37 0.26 16.38
N PHE A 159 18.35 -0.43 16.94
CA PHE A 159 19.75 -0.14 16.71
C PHE A 159 20.13 -0.52 15.26
N GLY A 160 20.76 0.41 14.53
CA GLY A 160 21.19 0.15 13.15
C GLY A 160 20.12 0.34 12.07
N ARG A 161 18.92 0.85 12.41
CA ARG A 161 17.83 1.11 11.43
C ARG A 161 17.25 2.52 11.54
N PRO A 162 18.03 3.58 11.30
CA PRO A 162 17.53 4.95 11.45
C PRO A 162 16.46 5.30 10.42
N THR A 163 16.53 4.73 9.21
CA THR A 163 15.63 5.01 8.09
C THR A 163 14.21 4.46 8.32
N THR A 164 14.09 3.32 8.97
CA THR A 164 12.79 2.67 9.23
C THR A 164 11.99 3.37 10.33
N ARG A 165 12.68 4.04 11.28
CA ARG A 165 12.03 4.70 12.42
C ARG A 165 11.19 5.91 12.01
N ARG A 166 11.69 6.77 11.14
CA ARG A 166 11.00 8.00 10.74
C ARG A 166 9.91 7.79 9.68
N PRO A 167 10.16 7.10 8.56
CA PRO A 167 9.13 6.90 7.54
C PRO A 167 7.88 6.20 8.07
N SER A 168 8.05 5.13 8.84
CA SER A 168 6.92 4.37 9.38
C SER A 168 6.10 5.15 10.41
N SER A 169 6.72 6.06 11.18
CA SER A 169 6.01 6.91 12.15
C SER A 169 5.40 8.17 11.51
N ALA A 170 5.89 8.58 10.33
CA ALA A 170 5.39 9.73 9.60
C ALA A 170 4.23 9.39 8.66
N SER A 171 3.87 8.12 8.50
CA SER A 171 2.66 7.73 7.78
C SER A 171 1.44 8.47 8.33
N PRO A 172 0.55 8.99 7.46
CA PRO A 172 -0.58 9.79 7.90
C PRO A 172 -1.44 9.01 8.88
N ARG A 173 -1.46 9.48 10.12
CA ARG A 173 -2.39 8.98 11.12
C ARG A 173 -3.75 9.60 10.86
N CYS A 174 -4.70 8.83 10.39
CA CYS A 174 -6.09 9.20 10.61
C CYS A 174 -6.36 9.13 12.11
N ARG A 175 -6.62 10.27 12.74
CA ARG A 175 -7.08 10.31 14.13
C ARG A 175 -8.49 9.73 14.20
N SER A 176 -8.61 8.50 14.67
CA SER A 176 -9.86 8.01 15.23
C SER A 176 -9.77 8.13 16.76
N PRO A 177 -10.77 8.65 17.46
CA PRO A 177 -10.68 8.92 18.91
C PRO A 177 -10.98 7.70 19.80
N SER A 178 -10.81 6.47 19.37
CA SER A 178 -11.03 5.31 20.26
C SER A 178 -10.06 4.16 20.06
N ARG A 179 -9.21 4.01 21.10
CA ARG A 179 -8.55 2.81 21.64
C ARG A 179 -7.71 1.90 20.75
N SER A 180 -6.41 2.00 21.02
CA SER A 180 -5.40 0.95 21.28
C SER A 180 -5.64 -0.47 20.77
N THR A 181 -4.92 -0.88 19.77
CA THR A 181 -3.92 -1.96 19.78
C THR A 181 -3.24 -1.97 18.40
N CYS A 182 -1.93 -1.97 18.43
CA CYS A 182 -1.08 -1.68 17.30
C CYS A 182 -0.85 -2.91 16.43
N SER A 183 -1.07 -2.77 15.11
CA SER A 183 -0.19 -3.30 14.08
C SER A 183 -0.58 -2.85 12.66
N ALA A 184 -1.83 -2.46 12.42
CA ALA A 184 -2.23 -1.83 11.16
C ALA A 184 -3.26 -0.73 11.47
N SER A 185 -2.98 0.51 11.07
CA SER A 185 -3.96 1.59 11.18
C SER A 185 -4.89 1.54 9.98
N VAL A 186 -6.12 1.10 10.19
CA VAL A 186 -7.18 1.19 9.19
C VAL A 186 -7.83 2.56 9.30
N CYS A 187 -7.70 3.38 8.26
CA CYS A 187 -8.40 4.65 8.12
C CYS A 187 -9.60 4.48 7.20
N ALA A 188 -10.79 4.54 7.73
CA ALA A 188 -11.99 4.72 6.92
C ALA A 188 -12.23 6.22 6.69
N PRO A 189 -12.48 6.69 5.46
CA PRO A 189 -12.91 8.05 5.25
C PRO A 189 -14.31 8.22 5.84
N THR A 190 -14.46 9.07 6.84
CA THR A 190 -15.79 9.51 7.28
C THR A 190 -16.34 10.47 6.22
N ALA A 191 -17.32 10.02 5.48
CA ALA A 191 -18.13 10.90 4.66
C ALA A 191 -18.87 11.85 5.62
N SER A 192 -18.53 13.12 5.61
CA SER A 192 -19.38 14.14 6.21
C SER A 192 -20.66 14.22 5.38
N PRO A 193 -21.85 14.16 5.99
CA PRO A 193 -23.09 14.34 5.24
C PRO A 193 -23.09 15.73 4.59
N PRO A 194 -23.71 15.89 3.40
CA PRO A 194 -23.85 17.20 2.79
C PRO A 194 -24.66 18.09 3.74
N SER A 195 -24.17 19.30 3.95
CA SER A 195 -24.88 20.32 4.72
C SER A 195 -26.25 20.57 4.10
N PRO A 196 -27.36 20.55 4.85
CA PRO A 196 -28.67 20.89 4.31
C PRO A 196 -28.73 22.40 4.05
N GLY A 197 -28.95 22.76 2.80
CA GLY A 197 -29.68 23.97 2.41
C GLY A 197 -28.94 25.29 2.54
N ALA A 198 -28.53 25.84 1.41
CA ALA A 198 -28.71 27.25 1.13
C ALA A 198 -29.68 27.31 -0.05
N ALA A 199 -30.93 27.64 0.27
CA ALA A 199 -31.90 28.13 -0.69
C ALA A 199 -31.61 29.61 -0.94
#